data_db6f990e024479ad678f241b5cf63413
#
_entry.id   db6f990e024479ad678f241b5cf63413
#
_cell.length_a   1.000
_cell.length_b   1.000
_cell.length_c   1.000
_cell.angle_alpha   90.00
_cell.angle_beta   90.00
_cell.angle_gamma   90.00
#
_symmetry.space_group_name_H-M   'P 1'
#
loop_
_entity.id
_entity.type
_entity.pdbx_description
1 polymer ?
#
loop_
_entity_poly.entity_id
_entity_poly.type
_entity_poly.pdbx_seq_one_letter_code
_entity_poly.pdbx_strand_id
1 'polypeptide(L)'
;AKLTPIPKIGLVIDYEKGRITDVSEILSEIITLGGKVVFAKHNISQKGIICPKNTTSTALHLGSLSINLPRLAFESNKDETYFRARLALLMKPALDSMALRNKSVSNLIRLAVNPILAANTQYMERATVSLVINLVGLHNAVYGILGFKNNKEGQEILYKVIETAVDIASKKGKELGINVIVTMTESDGSERFISLDGEKYGKNKVQEITTGLLNPDSIQEHASLAISTETYSQGIALNISKVSGLTGKSAEITECNKIGKTLNGGLLTRITIPKGTKTSEIKKVIEKGANITSSFKPVMQVSICGNCGFKDEKLDDKCPTCKSTYII
;
A
#
# COMPACT_ATOMS: atom_id res chain seq x y z
N ALA A 1 -27.01 -6.84 2.60
CA ALA A 1 -26.88 -5.38 2.55
C ALA A 1 -26.52 -4.98 1.14
N LYS A 2 -27.34 -4.17 0.48
CA LYS A 2 -26.99 -3.61 -0.83
C LYS A 2 -25.70 -2.84 -0.66
N LEU A 3 -24.67 -3.13 -1.45
CA LEU A 3 -23.48 -2.32 -1.55
C LEU A 3 -23.91 -0.97 -2.15
N THR A 4 -24.25 -0.03 -1.30
CA THR A 4 -24.27 1.35 -1.72
C THR A 4 -22.83 1.75 -2.03
N PRO A 5 -22.55 2.57 -3.05
CA PRO A 5 -21.24 3.14 -3.31
C PRO A 5 -20.91 4.16 -2.22
N ILE A 6 -20.74 3.65 -1.00
CA ILE A 6 -20.34 4.43 0.15
C ILE A 6 -18.85 4.70 0.02
N PRO A 7 -18.37 5.89 0.36
CA PRO A 7 -16.94 6.15 0.44
C PRO A 7 -16.28 5.02 1.24
N LYS A 8 -15.18 4.46 0.70
CA LYS A 8 -14.46 3.34 1.31
C LYS A 8 -13.93 3.80 2.67
N ILE A 9 -14.68 3.51 3.73
CA ILE A 9 -14.26 3.83 5.09
C ILE A 9 -13.26 2.75 5.54
N GLY A 10 -12.06 3.18 5.89
CA GLY A 10 -11.06 2.34 6.52
C GLY A 10 -10.81 2.78 7.94
N LEU A 11 -10.50 1.84 8.83
CA LEU A 11 -10.05 2.11 10.19
C LEU A 11 -8.53 2.09 10.22
N VAL A 12 -7.94 3.11 10.82
CA VAL A 12 -6.51 3.14 11.13
C VAL A 12 -6.35 3.11 12.65
N ILE A 13 -5.71 2.07 13.13
CA ILE A 13 -5.49 1.84 14.56
C ILE A 13 -4.05 2.21 14.88
N ASP A 14 -3.88 3.30 15.62
CA ASP A 14 -2.60 3.65 16.24
C ASP A 14 -2.43 2.83 17.52
N TYR A 15 -1.33 2.09 17.62
CA TYR A 15 -1.11 1.24 18.76
C TYR A 15 0.28 1.39 19.38
N GLU A 16 0.33 1.30 20.67
CA GLU A 16 1.55 1.07 21.45
C GLU A 16 1.72 -0.43 21.73
N LYS A 17 2.98 -0.84 21.87
CA LYS A 17 3.30 -2.24 22.14
C LYS A 17 2.56 -2.72 23.40
N GLY A 18 1.72 -3.73 23.25
CA GLY A 18 0.96 -4.38 24.34
C GLY A 18 -0.49 -3.96 24.50
N ARG A 19 -0.97 -2.87 23.88
CA ARG A 19 -2.37 -2.39 24.04
C ARG A 19 -3.35 -2.84 22.96
N ILE A 20 -2.92 -3.68 22.01
CA ILE A 20 -3.78 -4.10 20.88
C ILE A 20 -4.80 -5.18 21.26
N THR A 21 -4.58 -5.85 22.40
CA THR A 21 -5.37 -6.99 22.85
C THR A 21 -6.82 -6.65 23.18
N ASP A 22 -7.09 -5.47 23.72
CA ASP A 22 -8.42 -5.10 24.22
C ASP A 22 -9.45 -4.92 23.10
N VAL A 23 -8.99 -4.49 21.92
CA VAL A 23 -9.86 -4.24 20.76
C VAL A 23 -9.71 -5.30 19.66
N SER A 24 -8.80 -6.24 19.83
CA SER A 24 -8.45 -7.23 18.80
C SER A 24 -9.60 -8.15 18.42
N GLU A 25 -10.54 -8.40 19.32
CA GLU A 25 -11.71 -9.24 19.06
C GLU A 25 -12.68 -8.57 18.10
N ILE A 26 -13.08 -7.32 18.39
CA ILE A 26 -13.95 -6.53 17.52
C ILE A 26 -13.30 -6.30 16.15
N LEU A 27 -12.00 -5.97 16.13
CA LEU A 27 -11.26 -5.76 14.89
C LEU A 27 -11.15 -7.04 14.06
N SER A 28 -11.04 -8.20 14.71
CA SER A 28 -11.04 -9.50 14.03
C SER A 28 -12.36 -9.78 13.34
N GLU A 29 -13.49 -9.46 13.98
CA GLU A 29 -14.81 -9.57 13.34
C GLU A 29 -14.95 -8.64 12.15
N ILE A 30 -14.50 -7.39 12.26
CA ILE A 30 -14.52 -6.43 11.15
C ILE A 30 -13.72 -6.95 9.96
N ILE A 31 -12.53 -7.52 10.21
CA ILE A 31 -11.67 -8.11 9.17
C ILE A 31 -12.34 -9.32 8.54
N THR A 32 -12.96 -10.19 9.33
CA THR A 32 -13.72 -11.36 8.83
C THR A 32 -14.84 -10.95 7.88
N LEU A 33 -15.48 -9.82 8.15
CA LEU A 33 -16.53 -9.24 7.29
C LEU A 33 -15.96 -8.48 6.07
N GLY A 34 -14.64 -8.54 5.83
CA GLY A 34 -13.97 -7.84 4.73
C GLY A 34 -13.76 -6.34 4.96
N GLY A 35 -13.85 -5.89 6.22
CA GLY A 35 -13.56 -4.51 6.60
C GLY A 35 -12.08 -4.18 6.46
N LYS A 36 -11.77 -2.93 6.09
CA LYS A 36 -10.39 -2.45 5.95
C LYS A 36 -9.90 -1.90 7.29
N VAL A 37 -8.92 -2.60 7.89
CA VAL A 37 -8.27 -2.17 9.13
C VAL A 37 -6.77 -2.13 8.91
N VAL A 38 -6.16 -0.98 9.18
CA VAL A 38 -4.72 -0.77 9.13
C VAL A 38 -4.21 -0.55 10.54
N PHE A 39 -3.13 -1.23 10.89
CA PHE A 39 -2.45 -1.09 12.17
C PHE A 39 -1.13 -0.37 11.97
N ALA A 40 -0.87 0.66 12.75
CA ALA A 40 0.37 1.42 12.69
C ALA A 40 0.92 1.67 14.11
N LYS A 41 2.21 1.42 14.31
CA LYS A 41 2.87 1.79 15.56
C LYS A 41 2.91 3.30 15.72
N HIS A 42 2.80 3.77 16.96
CA HIS A 42 2.72 5.18 17.28
C HIS A 42 3.86 6.02 16.67
N ASN A 43 5.08 5.52 16.66
CA ASN A 43 6.22 6.20 16.05
C ASN A 43 6.12 6.33 14.51
N ILE A 44 5.39 5.43 13.84
CA ILE A 44 5.11 5.51 12.41
C ILE A 44 3.93 6.43 12.14
N SER A 45 2.90 6.40 13.00
CA SER A 45 1.76 7.30 12.89
C SER A 45 2.18 8.77 13.03
N GLN A 46 3.26 9.05 13.77
CA GLN A 46 3.83 10.40 13.89
C GLN A 46 4.30 10.99 12.54
N LYS A 47 4.64 10.14 11.57
CA LYS A 47 4.97 10.58 10.20
C LYS A 47 3.74 10.99 9.38
N GLY A 48 2.54 10.72 9.89
CA GLY A 48 1.27 11.26 9.40
C GLY A 48 0.72 10.65 8.13
N ILE A 49 1.33 9.59 7.56
CA ILE A 49 0.89 9.02 6.30
C ILE A 49 -0.13 7.91 6.48
N ILE A 50 0.10 7.03 7.45
CA ILE A 50 -0.76 5.90 7.71
C ILE A 50 -1.79 6.26 8.78
N CYS A 51 -1.39 7.06 9.76
CA CYS A 51 -2.26 7.55 10.82
C CYS A 51 -1.85 8.98 11.23
N PRO A 52 -2.72 9.98 11.11
CA PRO A 52 -2.43 11.33 11.55
C PRO A 52 -2.31 11.38 13.08
N LYS A 53 -1.30 12.08 13.57
CA LYS A 53 -1.05 12.23 15.00
C LYS A 53 -2.04 13.19 15.66
N ASN A 54 -2.58 12.79 16.81
CA ASN A 54 -3.70 13.48 17.46
C ASN A 54 -3.37 14.55 18.49
N THR A 55 -2.11 14.81 18.85
CA THR A 55 -1.93 15.54 20.13
C THR A 55 -1.24 16.91 20.05
N THR A 56 -0.32 17.14 19.13
CA THR A 56 0.42 18.43 19.12
C THR A 56 0.83 18.93 17.74
N SER A 57 0.87 18.09 16.74
CA SER A 57 1.11 18.48 15.35
C SER A 57 0.30 17.59 14.42
N THR A 58 -0.54 18.19 13.61
CA THR A 58 -1.30 17.48 12.57
C THR A 58 -0.46 17.45 11.32
N ALA A 59 -0.16 16.26 10.80
CA ALA A 59 0.43 16.15 9.48
C ALA A 59 -0.66 16.33 8.42
N LEU A 60 -0.52 17.34 7.60
CA LEU A 60 -1.43 17.63 6.50
C LEU A 60 -0.76 17.27 5.17
N HIS A 61 -1.32 16.32 4.45
CA HIS A 61 -0.85 15.95 3.13
C HIS A 61 -1.70 16.63 2.07
N LEU A 62 -1.21 17.76 1.54
CA LEU A 62 -1.92 18.54 0.51
C LEU A 62 -1.79 17.95 -0.89
N GLY A 63 -0.94 16.95 -1.06
CA GLY A 63 -0.81 16.25 -2.32
C GLY A 63 -0.09 14.92 -2.16
N SER A 64 -0.60 13.91 -2.82
CA SER A 64 0.07 12.63 -3.00
C SER A 64 0.17 12.30 -4.48
N LEU A 65 1.28 11.70 -4.89
CA LEU A 65 1.51 11.23 -6.25
C LEU A 65 2.08 9.83 -6.23
N SER A 66 1.45 8.93 -6.96
CA SER A 66 1.92 7.55 -7.13
C SER A 66 2.77 7.44 -8.38
N ILE A 67 3.95 6.85 -8.25
CA ILE A 67 4.87 6.58 -9.37
C ILE A 67 4.69 5.14 -9.82
N ASN A 68 4.38 4.97 -11.10
CA ASN A 68 4.31 3.67 -11.77
C ASN A 68 5.73 3.18 -12.09
N LEU A 69 6.33 2.42 -11.18
CA LEU A 69 7.68 1.87 -11.38
C LEU A 69 7.74 0.81 -12.49
N PRO A 70 6.76 -0.09 -12.66
CA PRO A 70 6.72 -1.01 -13.81
C PRO A 70 6.85 -0.31 -15.15
N ARG A 71 6.17 0.82 -15.36
CA ARG A 71 6.30 1.58 -16.60
C ARG A 71 7.72 2.06 -16.85
N LEU A 72 8.39 2.58 -15.83
CA LEU A 72 9.78 3.01 -15.93
C LEU A 72 10.72 1.83 -16.23
N ALA A 73 10.45 0.67 -15.63
CA ALA A 73 11.22 -0.54 -15.90
C ALA A 73 11.03 -1.06 -17.33
N PHE A 74 9.81 -1.02 -17.90
CA PHE A 74 9.56 -1.31 -19.30
C PHE A 74 10.35 -0.36 -20.23
N GLU A 75 10.36 0.93 -19.90
CA GLU A 75 11.08 1.95 -20.67
C GLU A 75 12.60 1.86 -20.55
N SER A 76 13.11 1.21 -19.50
CA SER A 76 14.54 1.02 -19.28
C SER A 76 15.15 -0.14 -20.05
N ASN A 77 14.33 -0.94 -20.71
CA ASN A 77 14.79 -2.10 -21.50
C ASN A 77 15.72 -3.04 -20.69
N LYS A 78 15.36 -3.30 -19.42
CA LYS A 78 16.10 -4.12 -18.44
C LYS A 78 17.43 -3.52 -17.94
N ASP A 79 17.74 -2.28 -18.26
CA ASP A 79 18.90 -1.57 -17.72
C ASP A 79 18.51 -0.93 -16.36
N GLU A 80 19.10 -1.45 -15.28
CA GLU A 80 18.86 -0.98 -13.91
C GLU A 80 19.36 0.46 -13.72
N THR A 81 20.49 0.81 -14.26
CA THR A 81 21.06 2.16 -14.13
C THR A 81 20.18 3.18 -14.85
N TYR A 82 19.73 2.85 -16.05
CA TYR A 82 18.81 3.68 -16.79
C TYR A 82 17.45 3.79 -16.09
N PHE A 83 16.94 2.71 -15.52
CA PHE A 83 15.70 2.71 -14.72
C PHE A 83 15.78 3.70 -13.54
N ARG A 84 16.87 3.69 -12.76
CA ARG A 84 17.06 4.63 -11.65
C ARG A 84 17.24 6.08 -12.13
N ALA A 85 17.95 6.27 -13.25
CA ALA A 85 18.08 7.60 -13.86
C ALA A 85 16.71 8.14 -14.32
N ARG A 86 15.87 7.30 -14.93
CA ARG A 86 14.50 7.66 -15.34
C ARG A 86 13.62 8.00 -14.14
N LEU A 87 13.72 7.24 -13.04
CA LEU A 87 13.03 7.56 -11.79
C LEU A 87 13.42 8.97 -11.30
N ALA A 88 14.73 9.27 -11.29
CA ALA A 88 15.23 10.57 -10.87
C ALA A 88 14.71 11.71 -11.76
N LEU A 89 14.73 11.51 -13.08
CA LEU A 89 14.23 12.49 -14.04
C LEU A 89 12.73 12.74 -13.91
N LEU A 90 11.94 11.71 -13.61
CA LEU A 90 10.50 11.84 -13.43
C LEU A 90 10.14 12.51 -12.09
N MET A 91 10.84 12.17 -11.01
CA MET A 91 10.52 12.68 -9.69
C MET A 91 10.71 14.19 -9.56
N LYS A 92 11.71 14.76 -10.21
CA LYS A 92 11.98 16.21 -10.13
C LYS A 92 10.81 17.05 -10.62
N PRO A 93 10.35 16.96 -11.87
CA PRO A 93 9.22 17.75 -12.36
C PRO A 93 7.90 17.38 -11.65
N ALA A 94 7.74 16.13 -11.20
CA ALA A 94 6.59 15.74 -10.43
C ALA A 94 6.53 16.50 -9.10
N LEU A 95 7.63 16.63 -8.40
CA LEU A 95 7.71 17.41 -7.15
C LEU A 95 7.54 18.91 -7.39
N ASP A 96 8.07 19.48 -8.47
CA ASP A 96 7.84 20.86 -8.85
C ASP A 96 6.34 21.13 -9.10
N SER A 97 5.68 20.23 -9.84
CA SER A 97 4.24 20.31 -10.10
C SER A 97 3.41 20.20 -8.80
N MET A 98 3.79 19.30 -7.89
CA MET A 98 3.14 19.18 -6.59
C MET A 98 3.34 20.42 -5.74
N ALA A 99 4.52 21.03 -5.76
CA ALA A 99 4.81 22.27 -5.04
C ALA A 99 3.96 23.44 -5.54
N LEU A 100 3.80 23.57 -6.87
CA LEU A 100 2.90 24.57 -7.47
C LEU A 100 1.46 24.36 -7.02
N ARG A 101 0.97 23.12 -7.06
CA ARG A 101 -0.36 22.75 -6.56
C ARG A 101 -0.50 23.10 -5.07
N ASN A 102 0.49 22.75 -4.26
CA ASN A 102 0.51 23.06 -2.84
C ASN A 102 0.40 24.57 -2.59
N LYS A 103 1.13 25.39 -3.34
CA LYS A 103 1.05 26.85 -3.27
C LYS A 103 -0.36 27.36 -3.56
N SER A 104 -1.01 26.81 -4.59
CA SER A 104 -2.40 27.17 -4.95
C SER A 104 -3.38 26.77 -3.84
N VAL A 105 -3.27 25.54 -3.31
CA VAL A 105 -4.11 25.07 -2.20
C VAL A 105 -3.89 25.91 -0.95
N SER A 106 -2.65 26.24 -0.61
CA SER A 106 -2.32 27.10 0.55
C SER A 106 -2.93 28.49 0.41
N ASN A 107 -2.99 29.06 -0.79
CA ASN A 107 -3.67 30.32 -1.04
C ASN A 107 -5.18 30.20 -0.83
N LEU A 108 -5.83 29.11 -1.29
CA LEU A 108 -7.24 28.88 -1.04
C LEU A 108 -7.57 28.71 0.44
N ILE A 109 -6.68 28.05 1.20
CA ILE A 109 -6.78 27.92 2.66
C ILE A 109 -6.68 29.30 3.32
N ARG A 110 -5.73 30.12 2.90
CA ARG A 110 -5.55 31.48 3.41
C ARG A 110 -6.77 32.38 3.13
N LEU A 111 -7.42 32.19 2.00
CA LEU A 111 -8.65 32.90 1.62
C LEU A 111 -9.90 32.35 2.31
N ALA A 112 -9.77 31.38 3.20
CA ALA A 112 -10.86 30.72 3.94
C ALA A 112 -11.99 30.18 3.04
N VAL A 113 -11.65 29.76 1.82
CA VAL A 113 -12.62 29.15 0.89
C VAL A 113 -13.24 27.87 1.48
N ASN A 114 -12.46 27.13 2.28
CA ASN A 114 -12.96 26.04 3.08
C ASN A 114 -12.90 26.40 4.56
N PRO A 115 -14.04 26.60 5.25
CA PRO A 115 -14.05 27.04 6.64
C PRO A 115 -13.34 26.11 7.61
N ILE A 116 -13.33 24.80 7.35
CA ILE A 116 -12.68 23.79 8.20
C ILE A 116 -11.15 23.90 8.12
N LEU A 117 -10.63 24.25 6.94
CA LEU A 117 -9.20 24.38 6.66
C LEU A 117 -8.73 25.83 6.66
N ALA A 118 -9.52 26.77 7.17
CA ALA A 118 -9.12 28.17 7.25
C ALA A 118 -7.86 28.33 8.10
N ALA A 119 -6.98 29.24 7.68
CA ALA A 119 -5.64 29.41 8.29
C ALA A 119 -5.69 29.80 9.79
N ASN A 120 -6.81 30.37 10.23
CA ASN A 120 -7.06 30.77 11.63
C ASN A 120 -7.66 29.63 12.49
N THR A 121 -7.86 28.44 11.94
CA THR A 121 -8.31 27.30 12.73
C THR A 121 -7.14 26.65 13.46
N GLN A 122 -7.37 26.17 14.66
CA GLN A 122 -6.35 25.40 15.43
C GLN A 122 -5.79 24.20 14.63
N TYR A 123 -6.55 23.73 13.66
CA TYR A 123 -6.17 22.63 12.79
C TYR A 123 -4.99 22.99 11.88
N MET A 124 -4.97 24.19 11.34
CA MET A 124 -3.93 24.66 10.41
C MET A 124 -2.71 25.27 11.11
N GLU A 125 -2.90 25.89 12.26
CA GLU A 125 -1.80 26.49 13.04
C GLU A 125 -0.74 25.47 13.46
N ARG A 126 -1.13 24.19 13.60
CA ARG A 126 -0.25 23.11 14.05
C ARG A 126 0.06 22.09 12.95
N ALA A 127 -0.37 22.33 11.72
CA ALA A 127 -0.21 21.39 10.64
C ALA A 127 1.20 21.45 10.03
N THR A 128 1.86 20.30 9.98
CA THR A 128 3.07 20.13 9.16
C THR A 128 2.67 19.68 7.78
N VAL A 129 2.85 20.55 6.80
CA VAL A 129 2.52 20.26 5.40
C VAL A 129 3.59 19.38 4.78
N SER A 130 3.19 18.30 4.13
CA SER A 130 4.09 17.41 3.43
C SER A 130 3.54 17.03 2.05
N LEU A 131 4.45 16.83 1.10
CA LEU A 131 4.16 16.17 -0.19
C LEU A 131 4.49 14.69 -0.09
N VAL A 132 3.65 13.83 -0.65
CA VAL A 132 3.80 12.38 -0.58
C VAL A 132 4.10 11.81 -1.95
N ILE A 133 5.19 11.07 -2.07
CA ILE A 133 5.50 10.22 -3.22
C ILE A 133 5.25 8.77 -2.82
N ASN A 134 4.35 8.09 -3.50
CA ASN A 134 4.07 6.68 -3.28
C ASN A 134 4.66 5.83 -4.40
N LEU A 135 5.51 4.88 -4.06
CA LEU A 135 6.15 3.96 -5.00
C LEU A 135 5.25 2.74 -5.21
N VAL A 136 4.75 2.55 -6.43
CA VAL A 136 3.84 1.45 -6.79
C VAL A 136 4.55 0.49 -7.73
N GLY A 137 4.39 -0.81 -7.49
CA GLY A 137 4.89 -1.86 -8.37
C GLY A 137 6.40 -2.11 -8.29
N LEU A 138 7.04 -1.81 -7.16
CA LEU A 138 8.49 -1.96 -7.03
C LEU A 138 8.95 -3.40 -7.27
N HIS A 139 8.27 -4.38 -6.66
CA HIS A 139 8.58 -5.80 -6.87
C HIS A 139 8.33 -6.24 -8.31
N ASN A 140 7.23 -5.78 -8.93
CA ASN A 140 6.94 -6.03 -10.34
C ASN A 140 8.02 -5.46 -11.25
N ALA A 141 8.51 -4.26 -10.96
CA ALA A 141 9.59 -3.63 -11.71
C ALA A 141 10.90 -4.41 -11.59
N VAL A 142 11.34 -4.70 -10.36
CA VAL A 142 12.66 -5.32 -10.11
C VAL A 142 12.66 -6.80 -10.52
N TYR A 143 11.70 -7.58 -10.06
CA TYR A 143 11.72 -9.03 -10.27
C TYR A 143 11.04 -9.45 -11.58
N GLY A 144 9.92 -8.78 -11.95
CA GLY A 144 9.14 -9.15 -13.12
C GLY A 144 9.69 -8.59 -14.43
N ILE A 145 10.15 -7.34 -14.44
CA ILE A 145 10.52 -6.63 -15.69
C ILE A 145 12.03 -6.57 -15.86
N LEU A 146 12.77 -6.10 -14.85
CA LEU A 146 14.23 -6.07 -14.91
C LEU A 146 14.84 -7.47 -14.85
N GLY A 147 14.13 -8.47 -14.32
CA GLY A 147 14.50 -9.87 -14.34
C GLY A 147 15.48 -10.29 -13.25
N PHE A 148 15.61 -9.51 -12.18
CA PHE A 148 16.37 -9.92 -11.01
C PHE A 148 15.65 -11.02 -10.25
N LYS A 149 16.42 -11.93 -9.64
CA LYS A 149 15.85 -12.95 -8.74
C LYS A 149 15.61 -12.35 -7.35
N ASN A 150 14.67 -12.93 -6.60
CA ASN A 150 14.47 -12.56 -5.19
C ASN A 150 15.58 -13.20 -4.30
N ASN A 151 16.78 -12.68 -4.47
CA ASN A 151 17.99 -13.05 -3.74
C ASN A 151 18.69 -11.77 -3.24
N LYS A 152 19.90 -11.89 -2.71
CA LYS A 152 20.67 -10.73 -2.21
C LYS A 152 20.83 -9.64 -3.27
N GLU A 153 21.14 -10.00 -4.50
CA GLU A 153 21.36 -9.06 -5.60
C GLU A 153 20.08 -8.27 -5.92
N GLY A 154 18.96 -8.97 -6.13
CA GLY A 154 17.68 -8.32 -6.40
C GLY A 154 17.20 -7.45 -5.24
N GLN A 155 17.45 -7.87 -3.99
CA GLN A 155 17.16 -7.06 -2.81
C GLN A 155 18.04 -5.79 -2.75
N GLU A 156 19.32 -5.87 -3.11
CA GLU A 156 20.18 -4.69 -3.20
C GLU A 156 19.69 -3.69 -4.24
N ILE A 157 19.24 -4.16 -5.39
CA ILE A 157 18.65 -3.29 -6.43
C ILE A 157 17.38 -2.61 -5.89
N LEU A 158 16.51 -3.38 -5.24
CA LEU A 158 15.30 -2.85 -4.63
C LEU A 158 15.60 -1.73 -3.62
N TYR A 159 16.59 -1.92 -2.74
CA TYR A 159 17.05 -0.89 -1.81
C TYR A 159 17.62 0.34 -2.52
N LYS A 160 18.49 0.14 -3.53
CA LYS A 160 19.06 1.25 -4.31
C LYS A 160 17.99 2.11 -4.97
N VAL A 161 16.90 1.50 -5.44
CA VAL A 161 15.77 2.24 -6.03
C VAL A 161 15.07 3.08 -4.96
N ILE A 162 14.80 2.51 -3.78
CA ILE A 162 14.18 3.23 -2.67
C ILE A 162 15.08 4.38 -2.19
N GLU A 163 16.36 4.12 -1.97
CA GLU A 163 17.34 5.12 -1.56
C GLU A 163 17.43 6.27 -2.58
N THR A 164 17.45 5.95 -3.87
CA THR A 164 17.43 6.94 -4.95
C THR A 164 16.19 7.84 -4.84
N ALA A 165 15.02 7.26 -4.62
CA ALA A 165 13.78 8.02 -4.49
C ALA A 165 13.78 8.91 -3.23
N VAL A 166 14.24 8.39 -2.10
CA VAL A 166 14.32 9.13 -0.81
C VAL A 166 15.33 10.26 -0.90
N ASP A 167 16.48 10.04 -1.52
CA ASP A 167 17.51 11.06 -1.72
C ASP A 167 17.02 12.21 -2.58
N ILE A 168 16.36 11.91 -3.69
CA ILE A 168 15.79 12.92 -4.58
C ILE A 168 14.70 13.71 -3.85
N ALA A 169 13.80 13.01 -3.17
CA ALA A 169 12.72 13.62 -2.40
C ALA A 169 13.29 14.57 -1.33
N SER A 170 14.33 14.13 -0.60
CA SER A 170 14.97 14.92 0.44
C SER A 170 15.68 16.16 -0.12
N LYS A 171 16.46 16.01 -1.21
CA LYS A 171 17.16 17.11 -1.86
C LYS A 171 16.17 18.14 -2.42
N LYS A 172 15.17 17.65 -3.16
CA LYS A 172 14.16 18.52 -3.78
C LYS A 172 13.27 19.18 -2.73
N GLY A 173 12.94 18.48 -1.65
CA GLY A 173 12.20 19.03 -0.53
C GLY A 173 12.93 20.20 0.13
N LYS A 174 14.25 20.10 0.32
CA LYS A 174 15.09 21.21 0.83
C LYS A 174 15.11 22.40 -0.12
N GLU A 175 15.24 22.16 -1.44
CA GLU A 175 15.18 23.24 -2.44
C GLU A 175 13.84 23.97 -2.43
N LEU A 176 12.73 23.24 -2.26
CA LEU A 176 11.37 23.78 -2.27
C LEU A 176 10.92 24.32 -0.91
N GLY A 177 11.70 24.10 0.17
CA GLY A 177 11.30 24.43 1.53
C GLY A 177 10.10 23.66 2.05
N ILE A 178 9.83 22.45 1.50
CA ILE A 178 8.66 21.62 1.81
C ILE A 178 9.13 20.23 2.22
N ASN A 179 8.49 19.65 3.25
CA ASN A 179 8.75 18.27 3.61
C ASN A 179 8.23 17.32 2.53
N VAL A 180 9.10 16.49 1.97
CA VAL A 180 8.75 15.46 0.98
C VAL A 180 9.01 14.09 1.57
N ILE A 181 7.99 13.24 1.54
CA ILE A 181 8.01 11.90 2.09
C ILE A 181 7.78 10.86 1.00
N VAL A 182 8.54 9.79 1.07
CA VAL A 182 8.44 8.64 0.17
C VAL A 182 7.87 7.47 0.94
N THR A 183 6.86 6.84 0.38
CA THR A 183 6.13 5.73 1.00
C THR A 183 5.89 4.59 0.02
N MET A 184 5.56 3.43 0.55
CA MET A 184 5.00 2.30 -0.21
C MET A 184 3.72 1.86 0.50
N THR A 185 2.60 2.44 0.10
CA THR A 185 1.27 2.17 0.66
C THR A 185 0.26 1.88 -0.44
N GLU A 186 -0.96 1.56 -0.07
CA GLU A 186 -2.06 1.41 -1.04
C GLU A 186 -2.35 2.72 -1.77
N SER A 187 -2.70 2.58 -3.05
CA SER A 187 -3.07 3.68 -3.92
C SER A 187 -4.24 3.27 -4.80
N ASP A 188 -5.26 4.08 -4.85
CA ASP A 188 -6.42 3.86 -5.73
C ASP A 188 -6.06 3.94 -7.23
N GLY A 189 -4.88 4.50 -7.55
CA GLY A 189 -4.39 4.61 -8.93
C GLY A 189 -3.72 3.35 -9.49
N SER A 190 -3.46 2.32 -8.68
CA SER A 190 -2.68 1.15 -9.11
C SER A 190 -3.40 0.29 -10.17
N GLU A 191 -4.71 0.18 -10.10
CA GLU A 191 -5.55 -0.51 -11.11
C GLU A 191 -5.46 0.20 -12.46
N ARG A 192 -5.51 1.54 -12.44
CA ARG A 192 -5.36 2.36 -13.64
C ARG A 192 -3.99 2.19 -14.29
N PHE A 193 -2.93 1.99 -13.50
CA PHE A 193 -1.59 1.77 -14.05
C PHE A 193 -1.51 0.49 -14.87
N ILE A 194 -2.10 -0.59 -14.40
CA ILE A 194 -2.14 -1.86 -15.14
C ILE A 194 -2.92 -1.72 -16.44
N SER A 195 -4.07 -1.07 -16.42
CA SER A 195 -4.88 -0.84 -17.62
C SER A 195 -4.07 -0.06 -18.67
N LEU A 196 -3.49 1.06 -18.29
CA LEU A 196 -2.68 1.91 -19.18
C LEU A 196 -1.41 1.20 -19.70
N ASP A 197 -0.79 0.35 -18.88
CA ASP A 197 0.39 -0.41 -19.29
C ASP A 197 0.01 -1.60 -20.18
N GLY A 198 -1.16 -2.21 -19.94
CA GLY A 198 -1.72 -3.24 -20.78
C GLY A 198 -2.06 -2.73 -22.19
N GLU A 199 -2.55 -1.50 -22.30
CA GLU A 199 -2.77 -0.83 -23.59
C GLU A 199 -1.45 -0.56 -24.34
N LYS A 200 -0.42 -0.12 -23.61
CA LYS A 200 0.86 0.27 -24.20
C LYS A 200 1.79 -0.90 -24.53
N TYR A 201 1.87 -1.90 -23.66
CA TYR A 201 2.86 -2.98 -23.74
C TYR A 201 2.25 -4.36 -24.02
N GLY A 202 0.92 -4.46 -24.03
CA GLY A 202 0.16 -5.69 -24.23
C GLY A 202 -0.35 -6.30 -22.91
N LYS A 203 -1.64 -6.65 -22.89
CA LYS A 203 -2.31 -7.20 -21.71
C LYS A 203 -1.66 -8.49 -21.18
N ASN A 204 -1.32 -9.41 -22.08
CA ASN A 204 -0.70 -10.69 -21.70
C ASN A 204 0.64 -10.49 -20.99
N LYS A 205 1.48 -9.58 -21.50
CA LYS A 205 2.79 -9.26 -20.92
C LYS A 205 2.66 -8.65 -19.51
N VAL A 206 1.72 -7.75 -19.34
CA VAL A 206 1.45 -7.13 -18.03
C VAL A 206 0.86 -8.15 -17.05
N GLN A 207 -0.02 -9.02 -17.52
CA GLN A 207 -0.59 -10.09 -16.71
C GLN A 207 0.48 -11.11 -16.28
N GLU A 208 1.38 -11.51 -17.16
CA GLU A 208 2.51 -12.39 -16.84
C GLU A 208 3.36 -11.82 -15.71
N ILE A 209 3.65 -10.51 -15.74
CA ILE A 209 4.44 -9.82 -14.71
C ILE A 209 3.69 -9.75 -13.37
N THR A 210 2.39 -9.58 -13.39
CA THR A 210 1.59 -9.53 -12.16
C THR A 210 1.36 -10.91 -11.55
N THR A 211 1.27 -11.96 -12.37
CA THR A 211 1.13 -13.35 -11.92
C THR A 211 2.47 -14.01 -11.60
N GLY A 212 3.54 -13.66 -12.28
CA GLY A 212 4.87 -14.25 -12.11
C GLY A 212 5.55 -13.91 -10.78
N LEU A 213 5.00 -12.97 -10.01
CA LEU A 213 5.40 -12.73 -8.61
C LEU A 213 4.85 -13.78 -7.63
N LEU A 214 3.92 -14.59 -8.06
CA LEU A 214 3.52 -15.80 -7.37
C LEU A 214 4.58 -16.85 -7.72
N ASN A 215 5.38 -17.29 -6.75
CA ASN A 215 6.38 -18.34 -6.92
C ASN A 215 5.82 -19.46 -7.80
N PRO A 216 6.52 -19.94 -8.84
CA PRO A 216 6.06 -21.06 -9.67
C PRO A 216 5.73 -22.30 -8.84
N ASP A 217 6.43 -22.54 -7.73
CA ASP A 217 6.15 -23.62 -6.79
C ASP A 217 4.86 -23.39 -5.95
N SER A 218 4.38 -22.16 -5.88
CA SER A 218 3.14 -21.81 -5.20
C SER A 218 1.92 -21.74 -6.13
N ILE A 219 2.11 -21.84 -7.45
CA ILE A 219 1.01 -21.79 -8.43
C ILE A 219 0.01 -22.93 -8.21
N GLN A 220 0.45 -24.11 -7.77
CA GLN A 220 -0.45 -25.23 -7.48
C GLN A 220 -1.24 -25.05 -6.17
N GLU A 221 -0.68 -24.37 -5.16
CA GLU A 221 -1.42 -24.00 -3.94
C GLU A 221 -2.27 -22.74 -4.12
N HIS A 222 -1.94 -21.89 -5.09
CA HIS A 222 -2.57 -20.59 -5.32
C HIS A 222 -3.50 -20.53 -6.53
N ALA A 223 -3.71 -21.63 -7.24
CA ALA A 223 -4.75 -21.70 -8.26
C ALA A 223 -6.17 -21.47 -7.69
N SER A 224 -6.34 -21.70 -6.37
CA SER A 224 -7.54 -21.29 -5.61
C SER A 224 -7.46 -19.86 -5.07
N LEU A 225 -6.32 -19.23 -5.13
CA LEU A 225 -5.99 -17.86 -4.73
C LEU A 225 -5.90 -16.97 -5.99
N ALA A 226 -6.83 -17.08 -6.90
CA ALA A 226 -7.06 -16.09 -7.94
C ALA A 226 -7.50 -14.75 -7.26
N ILE A 227 -6.57 -14.17 -6.50
CA ILE A 227 -6.64 -12.75 -6.22
C ILE A 227 -6.63 -12.12 -7.58
N SER A 228 -7.65 -11.38 -7.92
CA SER A 228 -7.65 -10.59 -9.13
C SER A 228 -6.37 -9.77 -9.11
N THR A 229 -5.41 -10.18 -9.93
CA THR A 229 -4.08 -9.59 -10.02
C THR A 229 -4.17 -8.33 -10.89
N GLU A 230 -5.25 -7.59 -10.72
CA GLU A 230 -5.53 -6.38 -11.47
C GLU A 230 -4.75 -5.17 -10.96
N THR A 231 -3.86 -5.37 -9.98
CA THR A 231 -3.07 -4.28 -9.43
C THR A 231 -1.59 -4.63 -9.28
N TYR A 232 -0.72 -3.68 -9.56
CA TYR A 232 0.70 -3.79 -9.22
C TYR A 232 0.90 -3.85 -7.71
N SER A 233 2.03 -4.37 -7.28
CA SER A 233 2.38 -4.49 -5.86
C SER A 233 2.32 -3.13 -5.15
N GLN A 234 1.61 -3.11 -4.03
CA GLN A 234 1.42 -1.94 -3.18
C GLN A 234 1.90 -2.29 -1.78
N GLY A 235 2.96 -1.63 -1.33
CA GLY A 235 3.64 -2.08 -0.13
C GLY A 235 4.31 -3.44 -0.32
N ILE A 236 4.42 -4.23 0.74
CA ILE A 236 4.93 -5.62 0.70
C ILE A 236 3.84 -6.57 1.16
N ALA A 237 3.67 -7.68 0.43
CA ALA A 237 2.73 -8.73 0.79
C ALA A 237 3.45 -9.87 1.53
N LEU A 238 2.93 -10.26 2.69
CA LEU A 238 3.29 -11.47 3.41
C LEU A 238 2.13 -12.46 3.28
N ASN A 239 2.31 -13.47 2.44
CA ASN A 239 1.31 -14.51 2.26
C ASN A 239 1.53 -15.61 3.31
N ILE A 240 0.50 -15.93 4.08
CA ILE A 240 0.54 -16.99 5.08
C ILE A 240 -0.49 -18.07 4.72
N SER A 241 -0.05 -19.32 4.64
CA SER A 241 -0.95 -20.47 4.44
C SER A 241 -1.67 -20.86 5.73
N LYS A 242 -1.04 -20.63 6.88
CA LYS A 242 -1.59 -20.83 8.23
C LYS A 242 -1.08 -19.73 9.15
N VAL A 243 -1.83 -19.41 10.20
CA VAL A 243 -1.45 -18.38 11.20
C VAL A 243 -0.11 -18.67 11.86
N SER A 244 0.23 -19.95 12.05
CA SER A 244 1.56 -20.39 12.53
C SER A 244 2.68 -20.03 11.56
N GLY A 245 2.40 -19.95 10.26
CA GLY A 245 3.37 -19.64 9.21
C GLY A 245 3.99 -18.24 9.29
N LEU A 246 3.34 -17.31 10.02
CA LEU A 246 3.88 -15.96 10.18
C LEU A 246 5.24 -15.95 10.91
N THR A 247 5.47 -16.89 11.83
CA THR A 247 6.76 -17.05 12.50
C THR A 247 7.85 -17.66 11.61
N GLY A 248 7.46 -18.42 10.58
CA GLY A 248 8.40 -18.99 9.60
C GLY A 248 8.91 -17.98 8.55
N LYS A 249 8.31 -16.78 8.49
CA LYS A 249 8.64 -15.73 7.52
C LYS A 249 9.69 -14.72 8.00
N SER A 250 10.65 -15.15 8.80
CA SER A 250 11.62 -14.25 9.46
C SER A 250 12.48 -13.44 8.47
N ALA A 251 12.89 -14.03 7.35
CA ALA A 251 13.67 -13.34 6.33
C ALA A 251 12.85 -12.22 5.65
N GLU A 252 11.61 -12.53 5.23
CA GLU A 252 10.70 -11.57 4.60
C GLU A 252 10.31 -10.44 5.56
N ILE A 253 10.11 -10.76 6.85
CA ILE A 253 9.84 -9.77 7.89
C ILE A 253 11.04 -8.85 8.09
N THR A 254 12.26 -9.39 8.07
CA THR A 254 13.49 -8.61 8.19
C THR A 254 13.62 -7.66 7.00
N GLU A 255 13.31 -8.12 5.79
CA GLU A 255 13.27 -7.29 4.59
C GLU A 255 12.22 -6.16 4.72
N CYS A 256 10.99 -6.49 5.12
CA CYS A 256 9.95 -5.49 5.38
C CYS A 256 10.42 -4.41 6.36
N ASN A 257 11.04 -4.81 7.45
CA ASN A 257 11.51 -3.87 8.46
C ASN A 257 12.68 -3.01 7.97
N LYS A 258 13.57 -3.56 7.16
CA LYS A 258 14.68 -2.81 6.54
C LYS A 258 14.13 -1.77 5.55
N ILE A 259 13.23 -2.16 4.65
CA ILE A 259 12.57 -1.25 3.71
C ILE A 259 11.80 -0.17 4.46
N GLY A 260 11.04 -0.54 5.48
CA GLY A 260 10.28 0.42 6.28
C GLY A 260 11.15 1.44 7.02
N LYS A 261 12.40 1.12 7.35
CA LYS A 261 13.38 2.05 7.92
C LYS A 261 13.98 2.97 6.87
N THR A 262 14.21 2.49 5.65
CA THR A 262 14.75 3.27 4.54
C THR A 262 13.74 4.31 4.04
N LEU A 263 12.46 3.95 3.98
CA LEU A 263 11.38 4.86 3.62
C LEU A 263 11.15 5.89 4.73
N ASN A 264 11.23 7.18 4.40
CA ASN A 264 10.95 8.25 5.36
C ASN A 264 9.44 8.46 5.62
N GLY A 265 8.57 7.89 4.78
CA GLY A 265 7.11 7.93 4.89
C GLY A 265 6.46 6.66 5.41
N GLY A 266 7.21 5.58 5.52
CA GLY A 266 6.72 4.30 6.00
C GLY A 266 6.32 3.31 4.90
N LEU A 267 6.18 2.07 5.31
CA LEU A 267 5.83 0.92 4.49
C LEU A 267 4.56 0.28 5.02
N LEU A 268 3.61 -0.03 4.17
CA LEU A 268 2.47 -0.86 4.53
C LEU A 268 2.75 -2.33 4.20
N THR A 269 2.77 -3.17 5.21
CA THR A 269 2.87 -4.63 5.06
C THR A 269 1.47 -5.24 4.99
N ARG A 270 1.14 -5.89 3.89
CA ARG A 270 -0.13 -6.61 3.73
C ARG A 270 0.07 -8.05 4.19
N ILE A 271 -0.72 -8.49 5.17
CA ILE A 271 -0.72 -9.89 5.64
C ILE A 271 -1.96 -10.57 5.06
N THR A 272 -1.75 -11.40 4.04
CA THR A 272 -2.85 -12.14 3.42
C THR A 272 -3.24 -13.32 4.30
N ILE A 273 -4.50 -13.35 4.72
CA ILE A 273 -5.08 -14.38 5.56
C ILE A 273 -5.89 -15.34 4.68
N PRO A 274 -5.70 -16.66 4.82
CA PRO A 274 -6.46 -17.63 4.06
C PRO A 274 -7.98 -17.50 4.27
N LYS A 275 -8.75 -17.81 3.24
CA LYS A 275 -10.21 -17.92 3.29
C LYS A 275 -10.63 -18.92 4.37
N GLY A 276 -11.67 -18.61 5.13
CA GLY A 276 -12.19 -19.49 6.19
C GLY A 276 -11.39 -19.49 7.50
N THR A 277 -10.43 -18.57 7.66
CA THR A 277 -9.69 -18.44 8.93
C THR A 277 -10.64 -17.94 10.03
N LYS A 278 -10.66 -18.65 11.17
CA LYS A 278 -11.53 -18.29 12.30
C LYS A 278 -11.12 -16.94 12.92
N THR A 279 -12.09 -16.22 13.45
CA THR A 279 -11.89 -14.92 14.15
C THR A 279 -10.81 -14.99 15.24
N SER A 280 -10.78 -16.10 16.01
CA SER A 280 -9.73 -16.33 17.03
C SER A 280 -8.32 -16.46 16.46
N GLU A 281 -8.18 -16.93 15.23
CA GLU A 281 -6.87 -17.02 14.54
C GLU A 281 -6.48 -15.66 13.94
N ILE A 282 -7.47 -14.89 13.44
CA ILE A 282 -7.23 -13.51 12.98
C ILE A 282 -6.72 -12.65 14.13
N LYS A 283 -7.28 -12.80 15.34
CA LYS A 283 -6.77 -12.16 16.55
C LYS A 283 -5.28 -12.43 16.76
N LYS A 284 -4.85 -13.69 16.61
CA LYS A 284 -3.41 -14.06 16.70
C LYS A 284 -2.56 -13.42 15.59
N VAL A 285 -3.13 -13.24 14.37
CA VAL A 285 -2.43 -12.53 13.28
C VAL A 285 -2.24 -11.06 13.65
N ILE A 286 -3.24 -10.41 14.22
CA ILE A 286 -3.15 -9.01 14.67
C ILE A 286 -2.06 -8.88 15.73
N GLU A 287 -2.10 -9.70 16.77
CA GLU A 287 -1.13 -9.67 17.88
C GLU A 287 0.31 -9.95 17.39
N LYS A 288 0.48 -10.96 16.57
CA LYS A 288 1.80 -11.27 15.98
C LYS A 288 2.26 -10.18 15.01
N GLY A 289 1.38 -9.70 14.11
CA GLY A 289 1.67 -8.63 13.18
C GLY A 289 2.17 -7.37 13.89
N ALA A 290 1.51 -7.00 14.99
CA ALA A 290 1.91 -5.88 15.83
C ALA A 290 3.31 -6.02 16.43
N ASN A 291 3.77 -7.23 16.68
CA ASN A 291 5.10 -7.47 17.22
C ASN A 291 6.21 -7.45 16.16
N ILE A 292 5.90 -7.87 14.94
CA ILE A 292 6.91 -8.12 13.90
C ILE A 292 7.04 -7.00 12.87
N THR A 293 6.00 -6.18 12.67
CA THR A 293 6.00 -5.08 11.67
C THR A 293 5.69 -3.74 12.31
N SER A 294 6.09 -2.66 11.63
CA SER A 294 5.80 -1.29 12.08
C SER A 294 4.42 -0.81 11.67
N SER A 295 3.92 -1.29 10.53
CA SER A 295 2.57 -1.07 10.07
C SER A 295 2.12 -2.22 9.19
N PHE A 296 0.88 -2.66 9.36
CA PHE A 296 0.35 -3.78 8.60
C PHE A 296 -1.15 -3.68 8.40
N LYS A 297 -1.60 -4.39 7.38
CA LYS A 297 -3.01 -4.55 7.04
C LYS A 297 -3.29 -6.03 6.86
N PRO A 298 -4.06 -6.66 7.75
CA PRO A 298 -4.60 -7.98 7.51
C PRO A 298 -5.61 -7.92 6.34
N VAL A 299 -5.45 -8.78 5.37
CA VAL A 299 -6.34 -8.87 4.21
C VAL A 299 -6.88 -10.27 4.15
N MET A 300 -8.18 -10.40 4.36
CA MET A 300 -8.87 -11.67 4.21
C MET A 300 -9.50 -11.77 2.82
N GLN A 301 -9.37 -12.92 2.23
CA GLN A 301 -10.05 -13.21 0.97
C GLN A 301 -11.52 -13.51 1.23
N VAL A 302 -12.39 -12.77 0.56
CA VAL A 302 -13.84 -12.92 0.66
C VAL A 302 -14.39 -12.97 -0.77
N SER A 303 -15.17 -13.99 -1.10
CA SER A 303 -15.89 -14.02 -2.37
C SER A 303 -17.10 -13.08 -2.32
N ILE A 304 -17.33 -12.37 -3.40
CA ILE A 304 -18.42 -11.40 -3.53
C ILE A 304 -19.23 -11.72 -4.77
N CYS A 305 -20.54 -11.75 -4.63
CA CYS A 305 -21.41 -11.79 -5.80
C CYS A 305 -21.40 -10.44 -6.53
N GLY A 306 -20.89 -10.40 -7.76
CA GLY A 306 -20.81 -9.16 -8.55
C GLY A 306 -22.18 -8.59 -8.95
N ASN A 307 -23.26 -9.41 -8.85
CA ASN A 307 -24.61 -8.96 -9.21
C ASN A 307 -25.36 -8.32 -8.02
N CYS A 308 -25.35 -8.93 -6.82
CA CYS A 308 -26.11 -8.42 -5.67
C CYS A 308 -25.24 -7.97 -4.49
N GLY A 309 -23.92 -8.12 -4.58
CA GLY A 309 -23.00 -7.74 -3.52
C GLY A 309 -23.01 -8.66 -2.30
N PHE A 310 -23.68 -9.82 -2.36
CA PHE A 310 -23.64 -10.80 -1.28
C PHE A 310 -22.20 -11.28 -1.08
N LYS A 311 -21.76 -11.31 0.18
CA LYS A 311 -20.41 -11.76 0.57
C LYS A 311 -20.53 -13.02 1.42
N ASP A 312 -19.77 -14.04 1.07
CA ASP A 312 -19.64 -15.25 1.86
C ASP A 312 -18.29 -15.92 1.59
N GLU A 313 -17.71 -16.52 2.61
CA GLU A 313 -16.49 -17.32 2.50
C GLU A 313 -16.68 -18.58 1.65
N LYS A 314 -17.91 -19.08 1.59
CA LYS A 314 -18.28 -20.31 0.87
C LYS A 314 -18.92 -20.04 -0.48
N LEU A 315 -18.80 -18.82 -0.98
CA LEU A 315 -19.36 -18.43 -2.26
C LEU A 315 -18.45 -18.89 -3.41
N ASP A 316 -18.67 -20.08 -3.94
CA ASP A 316 -17.79 -20.64 -4.97
C ASP A 316 -18.42 -20.53 -6.37
N ASP A 317 -19.60 -21.11 -6.62
CA ASP A 317 -20.17 -21.21 -7.98
C ASP A 317 -21.41 -20.34 -8.21
N LYS A 318 -22.29 -20.25 -7.22
CA LYS A 318 -23.59 -19.55 -7.35
C LYS A 318 -23.91 -18.77 -6.09
N CYS A 319 -24.35 -17.54 -6.27
CA CYS A 319 -24.84 -16.73 -5.18
C CYS A 319 -26.14 -17.33 -4.58
N PRO A 320 -26.20 -17.60 -3.27
CA PRO A 320 -27.39 -18.12 -2.63
C PRO A 320 -28.57 -17.15 -2.68
N THR A 321 -28.29 -15.85 -2.75
CA THR A 321 -29.29 -14.77 -2.73
C THR A 321 -29.92 -14.52 -4.10
N CYS A 322 -29.12 -14.35 -5.15
CA CYS A 322 -29.61 -13.97 -6.48
C CYS A 322 -29.37 -15.02 -7.57
N LYS A 323 -28.78 -16.17 -7.21
CA LYS A 323 -28.47 -17.29 -8.11
C LYS A 323 -27.48 -16.96 -9.25
N SER A 324 -26.88 -15.77 -9.22
CA SER A 324 -25.85 -15.36 -10.19
C SER A 324 -24.60 -16.25 -10.07
N THR A 325 -24.00 -16.54 -11.21
CA THR A 325 -22.69 -17.23 -11.31
C THR A 325 -21.53 -16.24 -11.37
N TYR A 326 -21.82 -14.93 -11.37
CA TYR A 326 -20.80 -13.89 -11.38
C TYR A 326 -20.26 -13.67 -9.95
N ILE A 327 -19.21 -14.43 -9.63
CA ILE A 327 -18.53 -14.39 -8.34
C ILE A 327 -17.14 -13.77 -8.54
N ILE A 328 -16.78 -12.82 -7.69
CA ILE A 328 -15.51 -12.09 -7.69
C ILE A 328 -14.72 -12.48 -6.44
#